data_c4b31a178985731eef2022bd6050cd49
#
_entry.id   c4b31a178985731eef2022bd6050cd49
#
_cell.length_a   1.000
_cell.length_b   1.000
_cell.length_c   1.000
_cell.angle_alpha   90.00
_cell.angle_beta   90.00
_cell.angle_gamma   90.00
#
_symmetry.space_group_name_H-M   'P 1'
#
loop_
_entity.id
_entity.type
_entity.pdbx_description
1 polymer ?
#
loop_
_entity_poly.entity_id
_entity_poly.type
_entity_poly.pdbx_seq_one_letter_code
_entity_poly.pdbx_strand_id
1 'polypeptide(L)'
;MSTIVIDASAILAAILGEAGGDSVFDLLGEAIASTVNVAEVYTYAAVNGLPTDAIDAFFADTGIEIASFDHAQAVTAGRLASITRKAGLSLGDRSCLALAKLRQAEVLTADRPWQQVADAAELTITLLR
;
A
#
# COMPACT_ATOMS: atom_id res chain seq x y z
N MET A 1 -0.87 -2.30 -17.61
CA MET A 1 0.26 -1.72 -16.87
C MET A 1 -0.24 -1.19 -15.56
N SER A 2 0.44 -1.52 -14.46
CA SER A 2 0.03 -1.09 -13.13
C SER A 2 0.40 0.38 -12.90
N THR A 3 -0.56 1.18 -12.45
CA THR A 3 -0.40 2.63 -12.34
C THR A 3 -0.69 3.19 -10.95
N ILE A 4 -1.20 2.38 -10.03
CA ILE A 4 -1.59 2.80 -8.69
C ILE A 4 -0.94 1.88 -7.66
N VAL A 5 -0.23 2.45 -6.70
CA VAL A 5 0.33 1.69 -5.57
C VAL A 5 -0.67 1.77 -4.42
N ILE A 6 -1.01 0.62 -3.87
CA ILE A 6 -1.92 0.52 -2.73
C ILE A 6 -1.19 -0.06 -1.52
N ASP A 7 -1.51 0.46 -0.34
CA ASP A 7 -0.93 -0.01 0.92
C ASP A 7 -1.79 -1.09 1.58
N ALA A 8 -1.36 -1.58 2.74
CA ALA A 8 -2.10 -2.60 3.47
C ALA A 8 -3.51 -2.15 3.85
N SER A 9 -3.69 -0.86 4.20
CA SER A 9 -5.01 -0.35 4.59
C SER A 9 -6.01 -0.42 3.43
N ALA A 10 -5.56 -0.11 2.21
CA ALA A 10 -6.41 -0.20 1.02
C ALA A 10 -6.74 -1.67 0.69
N ILE A 11 -5.75 -2.55 0.79
CA ILE A 11 -5.96 -3.99 0.55
C ILE A 11 -6.96 -4.54 1.55
N LEU A 12 -6.79 -4.23 2.84
CA LEU A 12 -7.68 -4.69 3.89
C LEU A 12 -9.09 -4.14 3.73
N ALA A 13 -9.23 -2.89 3.29
CA ALA A 13 -10.56 -2.33 3.00
C ALA A 13 -11.30 -3.14 1.95
N ALA A 14 -10.59 -3.57 0.91
CA ALA A 14 -11.16 -4.41 -0.14
C ALA A 14 -11.54 -5.80 0.39
N ILE A 15 -10.65 -6.42 1.17
CA ILE A 15 -10.88 -7.79 1.70
C ILE A 15 -12.00 -7.79 2.73
N LEU A 16 -12.02 -6.80 3.62
CA LEU A 16 -12.94 -6.75 4.77
C LEU A 16 -14.26 -6.03 4.47
N GLY A 17 -14.40 -5.44 3.28
CA GLY A 17 -15.60 -4.68 2.94
C GLY A 17 -15.73 -3.37 3.71
N GLU A 18 -14.62 -2.73 4.05
CA GLU A 18 -14.62 -1.43 4.71
C GLU A 18 -14.97 -0.31 3.73
N ALA A 19 -15.28 0.88 4.27
CA ALA A 19 -15.65 2.05 3.46
C ALA A 19 -14.54 2.36 2.44
N GLY A 20 -14.92 2.49 1.16
CA GLY A 20 -13.99 2.69 0.05
C GLY A 20 -13.43 1.41 -0.54
N GLY A 21 -13.65 0.25 0.09
CA GLY A 21 -13.10 -1.03 -0.37
C GLY A 21 -13.60 -1.44 -1.75
N ASP A 22 -14.86 -1.13 -2.08
CA ASP A 22 -15.41 -1.44 -3.42
C ASP A 22 -14.64 -0.71 -4.52
N SER A 23 -14.24 0.54 -4.27
CA SER A 23 -13.43 1.31 -5.22
C SER A 23 -12.06 0.69 -5.44
N VAL A 24 -11.49 0.10 -4.38
CA VAL A 24 -10.21 -0.61 -4.49
C VAL A 24 -10.37 -1.85 -5.37
N PHE A 25 -11.44 -2.61 -5.19
CA PHE A 25 -11.71 -3.79 -6.00
C PHE A 25 -11.72 -3.47 -7.49
N ASP A 26 -12.31 -2.35 -7.86
CA ASP A 26 -12.41 -1.94 -9.27
C ASP A 26 -11.04 -1.60 -9.88
N LEU A 27 -10.04 -1.35 -9.06
CA LEU A 27 -8.70 -0.92 -9.49
C LEU A 27 -7.64 -2.01 -9.40
N LEU A 28 -7.96 -3.20 -8.86
CA LEU A 28 -6.94 -4.21 -8.55
C LEU A 28 -6.13 -4.67 -9.76
N GLY A 29 -6.74 -4.72 -10.94
CA GLY A 29 -6.02 -5.07 -12.17
C GLY A 29 -4.96 -4.03 -12.57
N GLU A 30 -5.02 -2.83 -12.02
CA GLU A 30 -4.08 -1.73 -12.29
C GLU A 30 -3.22 -1.39 -11.06
N ALA A 31 -3.35 -2.17 -9.99
CA ALA A 31 -2.72 -1.87 -8.72
C ALA A 31 -1.42 -2.65 -8.52
N ILE A 32 -0.52 -2.04 -7.77
CA ILE A 32 0.73 -2.65 -7.32
C ILE A 32 0.79 -2.58 -5.80
N ALA A 33 1.26 -3.64 -5.16
CA ALA A 33 1.56 -3.63 -3.73
C ALA A 33 2.99 -4.07 -3.48
N SER A 34 3.65 -3.41 -2.53
CA SER A 34 4.95 -3.85 -2.03
C SER A 34 4.79 -5.15 -1.24
N THR A 35 5.76 -6.08 -1.34
CA THR A 35 5.78 -7.27 -0.50
C THR A 35 5.75 -6.93 0.98
N VAL A 36 6.26 -5.76 1.40
CA VAL A 36 6.16 -5.31 2.79
C VAL A 36 4.69 -5.11 3.19
N ASN A 37 3.91 -4.46 2.34
CA ASN A 37 2.48 -4.26 2.62
C ASN A 37 1.69 -5.56 2.53
N VAL A 38 2.09 -6.47 1.64
CA VAL A 38 1.52 -7.83 1.61
C VAL A 38 1.77 -8.53 2.93
N ALA A 39 2.99 -8.44 3.48
CA ALA A 39 3.32 -9.01 4.78
C ALA A 39 2.45 -8.41 5.90
N GLU A 40 2.18 -7.11 5.85
CA GLU A 40 1.28 -6.47 6.81
C GLU A 40 -0.15 -7.02 6.73
N VAL A 41 -0.64 -7.31 5.54
CA VAL A 41 -1.96 -7.93 5.36
C VAL A 41 -1.99 -9.32 5.99
N TYR A 42 -0.98 -10.15 5.74
CA TYR A 42 -0.88 -11.47 6.36
C TYR A 42 -0.71 -11.39 7.88
N THR A 43 0.02 -10.39 8.37
CA THR A 43 0.15 -10.15 9.81
C THR A 43 -1.22 -9.86 10.44
N TYR A 44 -2.01 -9.00 9.81
CA TYR A 44 -3.38 -8.71 10.27
C TYR A 44 -4.21 -9.98 10.31
N ALA A 45 -4.15 -10.79 9.27
CA ALA A 45 -4.91 -12.03 9.19
C ALA A 45 -4.52 -12.99 10.33
N ALA A 46 -3.22 -13.15 10.57
CA ALA A 46 -2.73 -14.04 11.63
C ALA A 46 -3.15 -13.57 13.02
N VAL A 47 -3.05 -12.28 13.28
CA VAL A 47 -3.40 -11.71 14.59
C VAL A 47 -4.91 -11.76 14.84
N ASN A 48 -5.73 -11.61 13.80
CA ASN A 48 -7.19 -11.56 13.93
C ASN A 48 -7.89 -12.86 13.57
N GLY A 49 -7.14 -13.94 13.35
CA GLY A 49 -7.70 -15.27 13.10
C GLY A 49 -8.42 -15.41 11.76
N LEU A 50 -8.03 -14.60 10.76
CA LEU A 50 -8.59 -14.72 9.42
C LEU A 50 -7.92 -15.87 8.66
N PRO A 51 -8.69 -16.64 7.85
CA PRO A 51 -8.11 -17.71 7.05
C PRO A 51 -7.12 -17.17 6.02
N THR A 52 -5.90 -17.70 6.00
CA THR A 52 -4.90 -17.31 5.01
C THR A 52 -5.27 -17.70 3.58
N ASP A 53 -6.06 -18.78 3.43
CA ASP A 53 -6.52 -19.23 2.12
C ASP A 53 -7.28 -18.13 1.36
N ALA A 54 -8.11 -17.37 2.06
CA ALA A 54 -8.87 -16.27 1.46
C ALA A 54 -7.94 -15.14 1.02
N ILE A 55 -6.88 -14.88 1.78
CA ILE A 55 -5.89 -13.87 1.43
C ILE A 55 -5.08 -14.34 0.21
N ASP A 56 -4.68 -15.61 0.20
CA ASP A 56 -3.97 -16.21 -0.94
C ASP A 56 -4.79 -16.09 -2.22
N ALA A 57 -6.09 -16.42 -2.15
CA ALA A 57 -6.99 -16.32 -3.29
C ALA A 57 -7.14 -14.87 -3.77
N PHE A 58 -7.24 -13.93 -2.84
CA PHE A 58 -7.32 -12.51 -3.18
C PHE A 58 -6.13 -12.09 -4.05
N PHE A 59 -4.91 -12.39 -3.62
CA PHE A 59 -3.72 -12.01 -4.38
C PHE A 59 -3.58 -12.78 -5.68
N ALA A 60 -4.01 -14.05 -5.73
CA ALA A 60 -3.92 -14.86 -6.94
C ALA A 60 -4.95 -14.46 -8.01
N ASP A 61 -6.15 -14.06 -7.59
CA ASP A 61 -7.30 -13.96 -8.50
C ASP A 61 -7.63 -12.54 -8.95
N THR A 62 -7.06 -11.50 -8.32
CA THR A 62 -7.47 -10.12 -8.58
C THR A 62 -6.63 -9.38 -9.62
N GLY A 63 -5.52 -9.97 -10.04
CA GLY A 63 -4.61 -9.34 -11.01
C GLY A 63 -3.70 -8.27 -10.44
N ILE A 64 -3.70 -8.08 -9.13
CA ILE A 64 -2.78 -7.14 -8.49
C ILE A 64 -1.33 -7.56 -8.72
N GLU A 65 -0.48 -6.61 -9.06
CA GLU A 65 0.96 -6.85 -9.15
C GLU A 65 1.58 -6.79 -7.75
N ILE A 66 2.43 -7.75 -7.40
CA ILE A 66 3.19 -7.72 -6.15
C ILE A 66 4.65 -7.44 -6.50
N ALA A 67 5.19 -6.33 -5.99
CA ALA A 67 6.55 -5.90 -6.27
C ALA A 67 7.45 -6.20 -5.07
N SER A 68 8.55 -6.91 -5.31
CA SER A 68 9.51 -7.21 -4.26
C SER A 68 10.19 -5.95 -3.76
N PHE A 69 10.29 -5.82 -2.44
CA PHE A 69 10.99 -4.71 -1.80
C PHE A 69 12.49 -4.94 -1.92
N ASP A 70 13.11 -4.25 -2.86
CA ASP A 70 14.52 -4.43 -3.20
C ASP A 70 15.41 -3.36 -2.57
N HIS A 71 16.72 -3.41 -2.88
CA HIS A 71 17.68 -2.47 -2.32
C HIS A 71 17.37 -1.02 -2.71
N ALA A 72 17.01 -0.76 -3.96
CA ALA A 72 16.68 0.60 -4.41
C ALA A 72 15.48 1.16 -3.64
N GLN A 73 14.46 0.34 -3.42
CA GLN A 73 13.30 0.73 -2.61
C GLN A 73 13.70 0.94 -1.14
N ALA A 74 14.60 0.14 -0.60
CA ALA A 74 15.09 0.30 0.76
C ALA A 74 15.79 1.66 0.96
N VAL A 75 16.64 2.04 0.02
CA VAL A 75 17.32 3.35 0.06
C VAL A 75 16.30 4.48 0.02
N THR A 76 15.35 4.41 -0.91
CA THR A 76 14.31 5.44 -1.05
C THR A 76 13.42 5.52 0.18
N ALA A 77 12.99 4.37 0.72
CA ALA A 77 12.19 4.32 1.94
C ALA A 77 12.93 4.93 3.13
N GLY A 78 14.22 4.66 3.24
CA GLY A 78 15.05 5.24 4.29
C GLY A 78 15.14 6.77 4.18
N ARG A 79 15.37 7.27 2.97
CA ARG A 79 15.45 8.72 2.72
C ARG A 79 14.14 9.45 3.00
N LEU A 80 13.01 8.80 2.79
CA LEU A 80 11.69 9.39 3.07
C LEU A 80 11.47 9.63 4.58
N ALA A 81 12.23 8.98 5.45
CA ALA A 81 12.05 9.12 6.90
C ALA A 81 12.17 10.58 7.36
N SER A 82 13.06 11.38 6.75
CA SER A 82 13.27 12.76 7.14
C SER A 82 12.03 13.65 6.93
N ILE A 83 11.22 13.34 5.93
CA ILE A 83 10.02 14.14 5.61
C ILE A 83 8.74 13.51 6.13
N THR A 84 8.78 12.28 6.64
CA THR A 84 7.57 11.56 7.08
C THR A 84 7.50 11.36 8.59
N ARG A 85 8.57 11.62 9.34
CA ARG A 85 8.62 11.37 10.80
C ARG A 85 7.52 12.08 11.57
N LYS A 86 7.29 13.35 11.29
CA LYS A 86 6.28 14.15 12.03
C LYS A 86 4.87 13.62 11.83
N ALA A 87 4.60 13.06 10.65
CA ALA A 87 3.29 12.46 10.37
C ALA A 87 3.16 11.04 10.93
N GLY A 88 4.22 10.50 11.50
CA GLY A 88 4.21 9.19 12.16
C GLY A 88 4.19 8.01 11.20
N LEU A 89 4.68 8.16 9.98
CA LEU A 89 4.70 7.06 9.01
C LEU A 89 5.71 5.98 9.41
N SER A 90 5.27 4.73 9.33
CA SER A 90 6.09 3.55 9.62
C SER A 90 6.96 3.16 8.44
N LEU A 91 7.83 2.16 8.64
CA LEU A 91 8.60 1.57 7.55
C LEU A 91 7.67 0.98 6.47
N GLY A 92 6.59 0.31 6.85
CA GLY A 92 5.61 -0.21 5.90
C GLY A 92 5.00 0.89 5.05
N ASP A 93 4.63 2.01 5.67
CA ASP A 93 4.10 3.18 4.98
C ASP A 93 5.12 3.74 3.99
N ARG A 94 6.37 3.91 4.45
CA ARG A 94 7.44 4.42 3.60
C ARG A 94 7.81 3.46 2.47
N SER A 95 7.62 2.17 2.68
CA SER A 95 7.84 1.15 1.63
C SER A 95 6.84 1.33 0.48
N CYS A 96 5.58 1.63 0.80
CA CYS A 96 4.55 1.95 -0.19
C CYS A 96 4.93 3.21 -0.98
N LEU A 97 5.30 4.27 -0.27
CA LEU A 97 5.67 5.54 -0.90
C LEU A 97 6.93 5.41 -1.76
N ALA A 98 7.92 4.62 -1.32
CA ALA A 98 9.14 4.37 -2.08
C ALA A 98 8.83 3.66 -3.41
N LEU A 99 7.97 2.66 -3.38
CA LEU A 99 7.55 1.96 -4.58
C LEU A 99 6.86 2.93 -5.55
N ALA A 100 5.98 3.77 -5.03
CA ALA A 100 5.28 4.76 -5.85
C ALA A 100 6.25 5.75 -6.51
N LYS A 101 7.25 6.22 -5.77
CA LYS A 101 8.26 7.14 -6.32
C LYS A 101 9.05 6.48 -7.45
N LEU A 102 9.51 5.26 -7.25
CA LEU A 102 10.32 4.55 -8.24
C LEU A 102 9.51 4.14 -9.47
N ARG A 103 8.21 3.89 -9.32
CA ARG A 103 7.32 3.56 -10.44
C ARG A 103 6.64 4.80 -11.04
N GLN A 104 6.83 5.98 -10.46
CA GLN A 104 6.14 7.21 -10.88
C GLN A 104 4.62 7.00 -10.90
N ALA A 105 4.12 6.37 -9.85
CA ALA A 105 2.71 5.98 -9.71
C ALA A 105 2.02 6.81 -8.63
N GLU A 106 0.69 6.87 -8.71
CA GLU A 106 -0.16 7.43 -7.65
C GLU A 106 -0.28 6.44 -6.50
N VAL A 107 -0.66 6.95 -5.34
CA VAL A 107 -0.87 6.14 -4.13
C VAL A 107 -2.33 6.21 -3.71
N LEU A 108 -2.89 5.08 -3.31
CA LEU A 108 -4.22 4.99 -2.74
C LEU A 108 -4.12 4.35 -1.35
N THR A 109 -4.62 5.05 -0.33
CA THR A 109 -4.54 4.63 1.07
C THR A 109 -5.78 5.04 1.83
N ALA A 110 -6.06 4.39 2.96
CA ALA A 110 -7.08 4.83 3.91
C ALA A 110 -6.48 5.68 5.04
N ASP A 111 -5.17 5.86 5.06
CA ASP A 111 -4.45 6.49 6.17
C ASP A 111 -4.33 8.01 5.95
N ARG A 112 -5.20 8.77 6.62
CA ARG A 112 -5.31 10.23 6.45
C ARG A 112 -4.01 11.01 6.68
N PRO A 113 -3.14 10.67 7.66
CA PRO A 113 -1.89 11.40 7.86
C PRO A 113 -0.97 11.46 6.64
N TRP A 114 -1.11 10.55 5.69
CA TRP A 114 -0.27 10.55 4.47
C TRP A 114 -0.48 11.79 3.62
N GLN A 115 -1.64 12.45 3.71
CA GLN A 115 -1.88 13.70 2.96
C GLN A 115 -0.90 14.79 3.38
N GLN A 116 -0.40 14.75 4.61
CA GLN A 116 0.53 15.77 5.12
C GLN A 116 1.91 15.69 4.44
N VAL A 117 2.25 14.56 3.85
CA VAL A 117 3.57 14.34 3.25
C VAL A 117 3.54 14.30 1.72
N ALA A 118 2.38 14.39 1.11
CA ALA A 118 2.22 14.23 -0.34
C ALA A 118 3.09 15.25 -1.12
N ASP A 119 3.03 16.52 -0.75
CA ASP A 119 3.78 17.56 -1.44
C ASP A 119 5.29 17.39 -1.25
N ALA A 120 5.74 17.18 -0.01
CA ALA A 120 7.17 17.00 0.29
C ALA A 120 7.73 15.75 -0.37
N ALA A 121 6.94 14.69 -0.47
CA ALA A 121 7.32 13.45 -1.15
C ALA A 121 7.19 13.55 -2.66
N GLU A 122 6.54 14.59 -3.17
CA GLU A 122 6.26 14.76 -4.59
C GLU A 122 5.43 13.60 -5.15
N LEU A 123 4.39 13.22 -4.41
CA LEU A 123 3.50 12.13 -4.76
C LEU A 123 2.05 12.59 -4.77
N THR A 124 1.25 12.00 -5.65
CA THR A 124 -0.20 12.12 -5.61
C THR A 124 -0.74 11.02 -4.71
N ILE A 125 -1.32 11.41 -3.58
CA ILE A 125 -1.89 10.48 -2.60
C ILE A 125 -3.39 10.73 -2.52
N THR A 126 -4.17 9.68 -2.79
CA THR A 126 -5.63 9.72 -2.73
C THR A 126 -6.11 8.89 -1.54
N LEU A 127 -7.04 9.43 -0.78
CA LEU A 127 -7.65 8.73 0.35
C LEU A 127 -8.89 7.97 -0.09
N LEU A 128 -9.09 6.77 0.46
CA LEU A 128 -10.29 5.96 0.23
C LEU A 128 -11.53 6.59 0.86
N ARG A 129 -11.37 7.27 1.99
CA ARG A 129 -12.48 7.76 2.79
C ARG A 129 -12.06 8.89 3.72
#